data_04976164f91e032e7ff7a9ec2c3f7287
#
_entry.id   04976164f91e032e7ff7a9ec2c3f7287
#
_cell.length_a   1.000
_cell.length_b   1.000
_cell.length_c   1.000
_cell.angle_alpha   90.00
_cell.angle_beta   90.00
_cell.angle_gamma   90.00
#
_symmetry.space_group_name_H-M   'P 1'
#
loop_
_entity.id
_entity.type
_entity.pdbx_description
1 polymer ?
#
loop_
_entity_poly.entity_id
_entity_poly.type
_entity_poly.pdbx_seq_one_letter_code
_entity_poly.pdbx_strand_id
1 'polypeptide(L)'
;MTADASATGLLSVETVGTDELCDGQQLYMTLVGHSRMADADRTAILGGTFTPIHNGHRALLHKAFQTASHDGSGDGHVIVGLTSPELATETRSDPTHVEQLGAYDDRRSALASELDQLGEPYTATYEIVRLDDTQGPAATRADVDALVASPEAKAQRRAYELNQQRRDAGLHPLEIHTPPFVVAEDGTRISSTRIRNGEIDVHGRLLASE
;
A
#
# COMPACT_ATOMS: atom_id res chain seq x y z
N MET A 1 -35.46 43.74 14.84
CA MET A 1 -36.43 42.67 14.83
C MET A 1 -35.80 41.50 14.10
N THR A 2 -35.02 40.73 14.80
CA THR A 2 -35.35 39.48 15.51
C THR A 2 -35.90 38.40 14.60
N ALA A 3 -35.09 37.38 14.31
CA ALA A 3 -35.37 36.03 14.71
C ALA A 3 -34.19 35.12 14.38
N ASP A 4 -33.67 34.66 15.41
CA ASP A 4 -32.90 33.47 15.71
C ASP A 4 -33.66 32.20 15.33
N ALA A 5 -32.97 31.20 14.78
CA ALA A 5 -33.46 29.83 14.82
C ALA A 5 -32.26 28.88 14.79
N SER A 6 -31.75 28.58 15.95
CA SER A 6 -30.98 27.37 16.25
C SER A 6 -31.83 26.13 15.94
N ALA A 7 -31.28 25.21 15.13
CA ALA A 7 -31.81 23.86 14.99
C ALA A 7 -30.75 22.85 15.48
N THR A 8 -30.89 22.54 16.76
CA THR A 8 -30.19 21.42 17.42
C THR A 8 -30.90 20.12 16.97
N GLY A 9 -30.25 19.37 16.07
CA GLY A 9 -30.71 18.03 15.71
C GLY A 9 -30.22 16.99 16.71
N LEU A 10 -31.06 16.67 17.70
CA LEU A 10 -30.87 15.48 18.54
C LEU A 10 -31.23 14.23 17.72
N LEU A 11 -30.25 13.41 17.45
CA LEU A 11 -30.46 12.04 16.98
C LEU A 11 -30.86 11.17 18.18
N SER A 12 -32.13 10.75 18.19
CA SER A 12 -32.66 9.79 19.14
C SER A 12 -32.09 8.41 18.84
N VAL A 13 -31.44 7.82 19.82
CA VAL A 13 -31.04 6.41 19.79
C VAL A 13 -32.27 5.59 20.17
N GLU A 14 -32.88 4.89 19.20
CA GLU A 14 -33.85 3.84 19.48
C GLU A 14 -33.11 2.58 19.93
N THR A 15 -33.35 2.20 21.17
CA THR A 15 -32.97 0.90 21.75
C THR A 15 -33.87 -0.18 21.16
N VAL A 16 -33.34 -1.01 20.28
CA VAL A 16 -33.97 -2.25 19.86
C VAL A 16 -33.73 -3.30 20.93
N GLY A 17 -34.86 -3.85 21.43
CA GLY A 17 -34.92 -4.78 22.53
C GLY A 17 -34.17 -6.10 22.26
N THR A 18 -33.66 -6.62 23.34
CA THR A 18 -33.06 -7.95 23.48
C THR A 18 -34.13 -9.00 23.41
N ASP A 19 -34.02 -9.96 22.49
CA ASP A 19 -34.57 -11.29 22.71
C ASP A 19 -33.68 -12.39 22.08
N GLU A 20 -33.42 -13.34 22.95
CA GLU A 20 -32.93 -14.72 22.78
C GLU A 20 -31.52 -15.01 22.24
N LEU A 21 -30.72 -15.40 23.22
CA LEU A 21 -29.42 -16.05 23.18
C LEU A 21 -29.46 -17.39 22.46
N CYS A 22 -28.57 -17.59 21.50
CA CYS A 22 -27.98 -18.89 21.22
C CYS A 22 -26.48 -18.82 21.39
N ASP A 23 -25.99 -19.79 22.13
CA ASP A 23 -24.70 -20.09 22.73
C ASP A 23 -23.45 -19.78 21.85
N GLY A 24 -22.51 -19.04 22.42
CA GLY A 24 -21.10 -19.34 22.27
C GLY A 24 -20.34 -18.83 21.05
N GLN A 25 -20.39 -17.54 20.69
CA GLN A 25 -19.24 -16.81 20.12
C GLN A 25 -19.47 -15.30 20.24
N GLN A 26 -18.92 -14.74 21.29
CA GLN A 26 -18.94 -13.30 21.50
C GLN A 26 -17.95 -12.64 20.52
N LEU A 27 -18.47 -12.26 19.36
CA LEU A 27 -17.74 -11.44 18.39
C LEU A 27 -17.63 -10.03 18.98
N TYR A 28 -16.55 -9.71 19.64
CA TYR A 28 -16.24 -8.33 20.01
C TYR A 28 -15.90 -7.55 18.76
N MET A 29 -16.89 -7.05 18.05
CA MET A 29 -16.72 -5.91 17.17
C MET A 29 -16.65 -4.65 18.05
N THR A 30 -15.47 -4.35 18.56
CA THR A 30 -15.19 -3.00 19.01
C THR A 30 -15.08 -2.14 17.76
N LEU A 31 -16.17 -1.59 17.31
CA LEU A 31 -16.19 -0.46 16.38
C LEU A 31 -15.60 0.73 17.13
N VAL A 32 -14.27 0.83 17.13
CA VAL A 32 -13.59 2.08 17.42
C VAL A 32 -13.81 2.95 16.20
N GLY A 33 -14.93 3.63 16.18
CA GLY A 33 -15.23 4.67 15.21
C GLY A 33 -14.23 5.81 15.41
N HIS A 34 -13.07 5.73 14.77
CA HIS A 34 -12.28 6.92 14.53
C HIS A 34 -12.99 7.69 13.43
N SER A 35 -13.89 8.59 13.85
CA SER A 35 -14.39 9.64 12.98
C SER A 35 -13.20 10.55 12.70
N ARG A 36 -12.37 10.22 11.70
CA ARG A 36 -11.44 11.17 11.13
C ARG A 36 -12.28 12.25 10.46
N MET A 37 -12.01 13.50 10.81
CA MET A 37 -12.65 14.65 10.19
C MET A 37 -12.42 14.55 8.68
N ALA A 38 -13.45 14.83 7.90
CA ALA A 38 -13.55 14.62 6.46
C ALA A 38 -12.59 15.46 5.59
N ASP A 39 -11.55 16.05 6.18
CA ASP A 39 -10.59 16.96 5.53
C ASP A 39 -9.11 16.58 5.79
N ALA A 40 -8.82 15.38 6.25
CA ALA A 40 -7.45 14.99 6.53
C ALA A 40 -6.84 14.30 5.30
N ASP A 41 -5.73 14.85 4.80
CA ASP A 41 -4.89 14.24 3.77
C ASP A 41 -4.56 12.80 4.15
N ARG A 42 -4.85 11.85 3.27
CA ARG A 42 -4.61 10.43 3.52
C ARG A 42 -3.25 10.02 2.96
N THR A 43 -2.41 9.44 3.79
CA THR A 43 -1.08 8.96 3.38
C THR A 43 -1.06 7.45 3.23
N ALA A 44 -0.78 6.99 2.01
CA ALA A 44 -0.54 5.58 1.70
C ALA A 44 0.96 5.33 1.48
N ILE A 45 1.47 4.19 1.95
CA ILE A 45 2.88 3.81 1.78
C ILE A 45 3.00 2.43 1.13
N LEU A 46 4.01 2.26 0.29
CA LEU A 46 4.45 0.98 -0.25
C LEU A 46 5.96 0.97 -0.45
N GLY A 47 6.55 -0.19 -0.64
CA GLY A 47 7.99 -0.30 -0.90
C GLY A 47 8.32 -1.45 -1.83
N GLY A 48 9.45 -1.30 -2.55
CA GLY A 48 9.91 -2.31 -3.48
C GLY A 48 11.22 -1.96 -4.17
N THR A 49 11.71 -2.87 -5.00
CA THR A 49 12.88 -2.64 -5.86
C THR A 49 12.53 -2.04 -7.21
N PHE A 50 11.29 -2.22 -7.68
CA PHE A 50 10.72 -1.67 -8.92
C PHE A 50 11.62 -1.83 -10.15
N THR A 51 12.25 -3.01 -10.31
CA THR A 51 13.11 -3.24 -11.48
C THR A 51 13.09 -4.71 -11.92
N PRO A 52 12.80 -4.96 -13.22
CA PRO A 52 12.10 -4.01 -14.07
C PRO A 52 10.69 -3.70 -13.56
N ILE A 53 10.17 -2.51 -13.88
CA ILE A 53 8.77 -2.18 -13.59
C ILE A 53 7.89 -3.02 -14.51
N HIS A 54 6.84 -3.62 -13.96
CA HIS A 54 5.92 -4.50 -14.68
C HIS A 54 4.49 -4.32 -14.18
N ASN A 55 3.52 -4.92 -14.86
CA ASN A 55 2.10 -4.75 -14.55
C ASN A 55 1.73 -5.09 -13.09
N GLY A 56 2.44 -6.01 -12.44
CA GLY A 56 2.27 -6.26 -11.01
C GLY A 56 2.68 -5.08 -10.13
N HIS A 57 3.76 -4.36 -10.49
CA HIS A 57 4.15 -3.12 -9.81
C HIS A 57 3.15 -1.99 -10.09
N ARG A 58 2.68 -1.87 -11.35
CA ARG A 58 1.65 -0.88 -11.72
C ARG A 58 0.38 -1.05 -10.90
N ALA A 59 -0.07 -2.29 -10.70
CA ALA A 59 -1.23 -2.58 -9.87
C ALA A 59 -1.05 -2.13 -8.40
N LEU A 60 0.18 -2.29 -7.83
CA LEU A 60 0.52 -1.79 -6.50
C LEU A 60 0.48 -0.26 -6.45
N LEU A 61 1.10 0.41 -7.42
CA LEU A 61 1.16 1.88 -7.49
C LEU A 61 -0.24 2.48 -7.67
N HIS A 62 -1.05 1.92 -8.59
CA HIS A 62 -2.46 2.33 -8.75
C HIS A 62 -3.25 2.17 -7.45
N LYS A 63 -3.06 1.04 -6.73
CA LYS A 63 -3.75 0.83 -5.45
C LYS A 63 -3.34 1.86 -4.41
N ALA A 64 -2.07 2.30 -4.41
CA ALA A 64 -1.60 3.33 -3.50
C ALA A 64 -2.25 4.69 -3.80
N PHE A 65 -2.27 5.11 -5.05
CA PHE A 65 -2.97 6.33 -5.45
C PHE A 65 -4.47 6.28 -5.13
N GLN A 66 -5.14 5.17 -5.45
CA GLN A 66 -6.54 4.98 -5.07
C GLN A 66 -6.77 5.08 -3.57
N THR A 67 -5.85 4.51 -2.77
CA THR A 67 -5.97 4.51 -1.32
C THR A 67 -5.76 5.91 -0.75
N ALA A 68 -4.79 6.66 -1.28
CA ALA A 68 -4.53 8.03 -0.88
C ALA A 68 -5.66 9.00 -1.30
N SER A 69 -6.30 8.78 -2.46
CA SER A 69 -7.38 9.61 -3.00
C SER A 69 -8.79 9.12 -2.62
N HIS A 70 -8.94 8.33 -1.56
CA HIS A 70 -10.13 7.48 -1.28
C HIS A 70 -11.48 8.22 -1.26
N ASP A 71 -11.54 9.44 -0.82
CA ASP A 71 -12.80 10.19 -0.68
C ASP A 71 -12.90 11.40 -1.62
N GLY A 72 -11.86 11.66 -2.42
CA GLY A 72 -11.84 12.77 -3.38
C GLY A 72 -11.90 14.16 -2.74
N SER A 73 -11.76 14.26 -1.42
CA SER A 73 -11.92 15.50 -0.66
C SER A 73 -10.59 16.16 -0.27
N GLY A 74 -9.46 15.46 -0.41
CA GLY A 74 -8.15 15.95 0.04
C GLY A 74 -7.02 15.65 -0.94
N ASP A 75 -5.92 16.36 -0.74
CA ASP A 75 -4.66 16.17 -1.45
C ASP A 75 -3.91 14.98 -0.84
N GLY A 76 -4.37 13.76 -1.11
CA GLY A 76 -3.74 12.55 -0.59
C GLY A 76 -2.25 12.45 -0.92
N HIS A 77 -1.50 11.65 -0.17
CA HIS A 77 -0.06 11.50 -0.35
C HIS A 77 0.36 10.03 -0.45
N VAL A 78 1.24 9.72 -1.40
CA VAL A 78 1.79 8.38 -1.62
C VAL A 78 3.29 8.38 -1.34
N ILE A 79 3.74 7.60 -0.37
CA ILE A 79 5.15 7.38 -0.08
C ILE A 79 5.60 6.08 -0.76
N VAL A 80 6.53 6.20 -1.69
CA VAL A 80 7.08 5.04 -2.42
C VAL A 80 8.51 4.78 -1.96
N GLY A 81 8.68 3.74 -1.17
CA GLY A 81 9.98 3.30 -0.71
C GLY A 81 10.76 2.54 -1.79
N LEU A 82 11.88 3.08 -2.25
CA LEU A 82 12.76 2.41 -3.21
C LEU A 82 13.95 1.77 -2.49
N THR A 83 14.05 0.44 -2.56
CA THR A 83 15.11 -0.34 -1.91
C THR A 83 16.50 0.14 -2.33
N SER A 84 17.35 0.47 -1.36
CA SER A 84 18.75 0.81 -1.59
C SER A 84 19.57 -0.38 -2.11
N PRO A 85 20.73 -0.18 -2.73
CA PRO A 85 21.62 -1.26 -3.12
C PRO A 85 22.08 -2.10 -1.91
N GLU A 86 22.33 -1.46 -0.78
CA GLU A 86 22.78 -2.07 0.47
C GLU A 86 21.69 -3.01 1.00
N LEU A 87 20.47 -2.52 1.16
CA LEU A 87 19.32 -3.33 1.62
C LEU A 87 19.03 -4.47 0.63
N ALA A 88 19.17 -4.23 -0.68
CA ALA A 88 18.99 -5.28 -1.68
C ALA A 88 20.01 -6.41 -1.52
N THR A 89 21.24 -6.06 -1.18
CA THR A 89 22.33 -7.04 -0.92
C THR A 89 22.06 -7.86 0.33
N GLU A 90 21.59 -7.22 1.40
CA GLU A 90 21.27 -7.89 2.67
C GLU A 90 20.06 -8.83 2.58
N THR A 91 19.07 -8.47 1.78
CA THR A 91 17.77 -9.19 1.75
C THR A 91 17.66 -10.24 0.65
N ARG A 92 18.61 -10.30 -0.27
CA ARG A 92 18.66 -11.27 -1.38
C ARG A 92 19.72 -12.30 -1.14
N SER A 93 19.35 -13.56 -1.26
CA SER A 93 20.26 -14.69 -1.13
C SER A 93 21.11 -14.94 -2.38
N ASP A 94 20.73 -14.40 -3.52
CA ASP A 94 21.43 -14.57 -4.79
C ASP A 94 22.07 -13.24 -5.22
N PRO A 95 23.43 -13.16 -5.25
CA PRO A 95 24.16 -11.95 -5.67
C PRO A 95 23.85 -11.52 -7.11
N THR A 96 23.58 -12.47 -8.01
CA THR A 96 23.26 -12.14 -9.42
C THR A 96 22.00 -11.30 -9.54
N HIS A 97 21.05 -11.47 -8.62
CA HIS A 97 19.86 -10.66 -8.56
C HIS A 97 20.11 -9.22 -8.08
N VAL A 98 21.22 -8.99 -7.37
CA VAL A 98 21.63 -7.63 -6.97
C VAL A 98 22.31 -6.92 -8.14
N GLU A 99 23.22 -7.58 -8.84
CA GLU A 99 23.90 -7.04 -10.03
C GLU A 99 22.92 -6.62 -11.14
N GLN A 100 21.83 -7.37 -11.29
CA GLN A 100 20.79 -7.10 -12.29
C GLN A 100 19.83 -5.94 -11.91
N LEU A 101 19.97 -5.33 -10.72
CA LEU A 101 19.08 -4.23 -10.32
C LEU A 101 19.40 -2.92 -11.04
N GLY A 102 20.62 -2.72 -11.52
CA GLY A 102 21.07 -1.44 -12.05
C GLY A 102 21.30 -0.38 -10.97
N ALA A 103 21.74 0.80 -11.39
CA ALA A 103 22.01 1.90 -10.48
C ALA A 103 20.74 2.39 -9.76
N TYR A 104 20.90 2.86 -8.52
CA TYR A 104 19.78 3.39 -7.73
C TYR A 104 19.09 4.57 -8.42
N ASP A 105 19.88 5.50 -8.96
CA ASP A 105 19.37 6.70 -9.60
C ASP A 105 18.60 6.42 -10.90
N ASP A 106 19.02 5.41 -11.67
CA ASP A 106 18.31 4.95 -12.86
C ASP A 106 16.94 4.37 -12.48
N ARG A 107 16.90 3.53 -11.43
CA ARG A 107 15.66 2.96 -10.89
C ARG A 107 14.74 4.04 -10.36
N ARG A 108 15.28 5.03 -9.64
CA ARG A 108 14.54 6.17 -9.12
C ARG A 108 13.93 6.99 -10.25
N SER A 109 14.69 7.26 -11.30
CA SER A 109 14.22 8.02 -12.46
C SER A 109 13.12 7.28 -13.23
N ALA A 110 13.30 5.97 -13.45
CA ALA A 110 12.28 5.14 -14.09
C ALA A 110 10.99 5.06 -13.25
N LEU A 111 11.14 4.93 -11.92
CA LEU A 111 10.01 4.91 -11.01
C LEU A 111 9.27 6.26 -10.98
N ALA A 112 10.00 7.39 -10.97
CA ALA A 112 9.40 8.72 -11.02
C ALA A 112 8.58 8.91 -12.31
N SER A 113 9.13 8.54 -13.47
CA SER A 113 8.41 8.61 -14.75
C SER A 113 7.15 7.75 -14.77
N GLU A 114 7.19 6.57 -14.15
CA GLU A 114 6.00 5.70 -14.02
C GLU A 114 4.96 6.31 -13.09
N LEU A 115 5.39 6.91 -11.96
CA LEU A 115 4.51 7.56 -10.99
C LEU A 115 3.84 8.81 -11.57
N ASP A 116 4.56 9.61 -12.35
CA ASP A 116 3.99 10.78 -13.05
C ASP A 116 2.85 10.35 -13.98
N GLN A 117 3.04 9.28 -14.75
CA GLN A 117 2.03 8.77 -15.67
C GLN A 117 0.83 8.14 -14.94
N LEU A 118 1.09 7.33 -13.92
CA LEU A 118 0.04 6.64 -13.18
C LEU A 118 -0.72 7.56 -12.22
N GLY A 119 -0.07 8.62 -11.74
CA GLY A 119 -0.64 9.59 -10.80
C GLY A 119 -1.58 10.60 -11.46
N GLU A 120 -1.44 10.86 -12.78
CA GLU A 120 -2.20 11.87 -13.50
C GLU A 120 -3.72 11.89 -13.23
N PRO A 121 -4.42 10.74 -13.17
CA PRO A 121 -5.86 10.73 -12.91
C PRO A 121 -6.24 10.90 -11.44
N TYR A 122 -5.28 11.03 -10.52
CA TYR A 122 -5.51 11.11 -9.08
C TYR A 122 -5.17 12.51 -8.55
N THR A 123 -5.81 12.91 -7.46
CA THR A 123 -5.49 14.16 -6.75
C THR A 123 -4.29 14.02 -5.81
N ALA A 124 -3.86 12.78 -5.53
CA ALA A 124 -2.76 12.50 -4.62
C ALA A 124 -1.40 12.86 -5.21
N THR A 125 -0.55 13.47 -4.38
CA THR A 125 0.88 13.69 -4.65
C THR A 125 1.69 12.45 -4.28
N TYR A 126 2.99 12.43 -4.64
CA TYR A 126 3.88 11.34 -4.22
C TYR A 126 5.27 11.82 -3.83
N GLU A 127 5.96 11.03 -3.03
CA GLU A 127 7.39 11.11 -2.81
C GLU A 127 8.08 9.74 -2.96
N ILE A 128 9.31 9.74 -3.45
CA ILE A 128 10.16 8.54 -3.48
C ILE A 128 11.20 8.67 -2.39
N VAL A 129 11.17 7.74 -1.43
CA VAL A 129 12.11 7.67 -0.31
C VAL A 129 13.05 6.48 -0.46
N ARG A 130 14.31 6.65 -0.05
CA ARG A 130 15.28 5.57 -0.01
C ARG A 130 14.96 4.63 1.16
N LEU A 131 14.92 3.33 0.89
CA LEU A 131 14.80 2.31 1.93
C LEU A 131 16.16 1.68 2.22
N ASP A 132 16.68 1.94 3.41
CA ASP A 132 17.93 1.37 3.91
C ASP A 132 17.67 0.22 4.91
N ASP A 133 16.42 -0.01 5.28
CA ASP A 133 15.93 -1.14 6.06
C ASP A 133 14.61 -1.70 5.53
N THR A 134 14.21 -2.88 6.01
CA THR A 134 13.03 -3.61 5.50
C THR A 134 11.69 -3.01 5.90
N GLN A 135 11.65 -2.10 6.84
CA GLN A 135 10.44 -1.50 7.41
C GLN A 135 10.27 -0.05 6.95
N GLY A 136 11.37 0.68 6.80
CA GLY A 136 11.41 2.05 6.36
C GLY A 136 10.50 2.99 7.17
N PRO A 137 10.03 4.07 6.57
CA PRO A 137 9.15 5.04 7.23
C PRO A 137 7.83 4.45 7.74
N ALA A 138 7.39 3.33 7.18
CA ALA A 138 6.16 2.66 7.60
C ALA A 138 6.18 2.24 9.08
N ALA A 139 7.35 1.95 9.65
CA ALA A 139 7.48 1.54 11.04
C ALA A 139 7.37 2.70 12.05
N THR A 140 7.74 3.92 11.63
CA THR A 140 8.01 5.02 12.57
C THR A 140 7.16 6.27 12.35
N ARG A 141 6.65 6.50 11.14
CA ARG A 141 5.85 7.69 10.84
C ARG A 141 4.43 7.53 11.38
N ALA A 142 3.99 8.50 12.18
CA ALA A 142 2.64 8.52 12.77
C ALA A 142 1.57 9.02 11.77
N ASP A 143 1.99 9.77 10.76
CA ASP A 143 1.16 10.39 9.73
C ASP A 143 0.83 9.46 8.55
N VAL A 144 1.27 8.19 8.59
CA VAL A 144 0.90 7.18 7.58
C VAL A 144 -0.36 6.45 8.04
N ASP A 145 -1.32 6.30 7.11
CA ASP A 145 -2.63 5.70 7.35
C ASP A 145 -2.73 4.27 6.82
N ALA A 146 -2.15 4.03 5.65
CA ALA A 146 -2.33 2.78 4.94
C ALA A 146 -1.03 2.25 4.36
N LEU A 147 -0.87 0.93 4.41
CA LEU A 147 0.17 0.17 3.73
C LEU A 147 -0.42 -0.57 2.54
N VAL A 148 0.14 -0.34 1.36
CA VAL A 148 -0.20 -1.16 0.19
C VAL A 148 0.83 -2.27 0.05
N ALA A 149 0.39 -3.50 0.31
CA ALA A 149 1.23 -4.69 0.30
C ALA A 149 0.97 -5.56 -0.93
N SER A 150 2.02 -6.21 -1.45
CA SER A 150 1.88 -7.24 -2.47
C SER A 150 0.92 -8.35 -2.00
N PRO A 151 0.12 -8.96 -2.89
CA PRO A 151 -0.79 -10.06 -2.53
C PRO A 151 -0.06 -11.36 -2.15
N GLU A 152 1.26 -11.39 -2.21
CA GLU A 152 2.06 -12.54 -1.81
C GLU A 152 2.00 -12.81 -0.31
N ALA A 153 1.87 -14.08 0.09
CA ALA A 153 1.76 -14.48 1.49
C ALA A 153 2.91 -13.94 2.38
N LYS A 154 4.14 -13.86 1.83
CA LYS A 154 5.29 -13.29 2.53
C LYS A 154 5.12 -11.80 2.81
N ALA A 155 4.60 -11.04 1.84
CA ALA A 155 4.36 -9.61 2.00
C ALA A 155 3.22 -9.35 3.00
N GLN A 156 2.15 -10.15 2.94
CA GLN A 156 1.04 -10.06 3.89
C GLN A 156 1.50 -10.33 5.32
N ARG A 157 2.31 -11.37 5.53
CA ARG A 157 2.86 -11.66 6.87
C ARG A 157 3.68 -10.48 7.41
N ARG A 158 4.57 -9.91 6.59
CA ARG A 158 5.37 -8.72 6.97
C ARG A 158 4.50 -7.52 7.30
N ALA A 159 3.39 -7.32 6.60
CA ALA A 159 2.46 -6.23 6.88
C ALA A 159 1.81 -6.38 8.27
N TYR A 160 1.44 -7.60 8.67
CA TYR A 160 0.93 -7.87 10.03
C TYR A 160 2.01 -7.71 11.10
N GLU A 161 3.23 -8.19 10.85
CA GLU A 161 4.38 -8.03 11.74
C GLU A 161 4.71 -6.54 11.95
N LEU A 162 4.69 -5.74 10.88
CA LEU A 162 4.85 -4.29 10.95
C LEU A 162 3.78 -3.64 11.83
N ASN A 163 2.52 -4.00 11.66
CA ASN A 163 1.43 -3.48 12.49
C ASN A 163 1.57 -3.89 13.96
N GLN A 164 2.14 -5.06 14.25
CA GLN A 164 2.44 -5.42 15.63
C GLN A 164 3.52 -4.51 16.21
N GLN A 165 4.62 -4.28 15.49
CA GLN A 165 5.70 -3.39 15.90
C GLN A 165 5.22 -1.95 16.11
N ARG A 166 4.34 -1.44 15.23
CA ARG A 166 3.74 -0.13 15.38
C ARG A 166 2.94 -0.02 16.68
N ARG A 167 2.12 -1.04 17.01
CA ARG A 167 1.37 -1.07 18.29
C ARG A 167 2.32 -1.07 19.48
N ASP A 168 3.39 -1.87 19.45
CA ASP A 168 4.38 -1.97 20.52
C ASP A 168 5.12 -0.62 20.72
N ALA A 169 5.26 0.16 19.63
CA ALA A 169 5.82 1.52 19.65
C ALA A 169 4.79 2.61 19.99
N GLY A 170 3.53 2.26 20.29
CA GLY A 170 2.47 3.22 20.60
C GLY A 170 1.90 3.96 19.38
N LEU A 171 2.15 3.46 18.17
CA LEU A 171 1.60 3.99 16.92
C LEU A 171 0.31 3.26 16.52
N HIS A 172 -0.55 3.94 15.78
CA HIS A 172 -1.71 3.30 15.18
C HIS A 172 -1.29 2.26 14.12
N PRO A 173 -1.95 1.09 14.07
CA PRO A 173 -1.74 0.15 12.99
C PRO A 173 -2.21 0.75 11.67
N LEU A 174 -1.52 0.42 10.59
CA LEU A 174 -1.88 0.84 9.24
C LEU A 174 -3.02 -0.03 8.70
N GLU A 175 -3.90 0.56 7.91
CA GLU A 175 -4.79 -0.22 7.06
C GLU A 175 -3.96 -0.98 6.03
N ILE A 176 -4.26 -2.26 5.80
CA ILE A 176 -3.53 -3.06 4.82
C ILE A 176 -4.39 -3.21 3.56
N HIS A 177 -3.93 -2.63 2.47
CA HIS A 177 -4.55 -2.73 1.16
C HIS A 177 -3.74 -3.63 0.25
N THR A 178 -4.43 -4.45 -0.54
CA THR A 178 -3.80 -5.42 -1.42
C THR A 178 -4.45 -5.36 -2.80
N PRO A 179 -3.69 -5.12 -3.87
CA PRO A 179 -4.22 -5.27 -5.23
C PRO A 179 -4.40 -6.75 -5.58
N PRO A 180 -5.17 -7.07 -6.62
CA PRO A 180 -5.25 -8.43 -7.12
C PRO A 180 -3.90 -8.90 -7.68
N PHE A 181 -3.70 -10.23 -7.75
CA PHE A 181 -2.59 -10.78 -8.52
C PHE A 181 -2.72 -10.42 -10.00
N VAL A 182 -1.62 -9.96 -10.58
CA VAL A 182 -1.49 -9.83 -12.03
C VAL A 182 -0.78 -11.06 -12.56
N VAL A 183 -1.44 -11.74 -13.51
CA VAL A 183 -0.93 -12.98 -14.10
C VAL A 183 -0.46 -12.76 -15.53
N ALA A 184 0.50 -13.58 -15.96
CA ALA A 184 0.98 -13.67 -17.33
C ALA A 184 0.03 -14.50 -18.19
N GLU A 185 0.30 -14.62 -19.50
CA GLU A 185 -0.50 -15.39 -20.45
C GLU A 185 -0.63 -16.88 -20.07
N ASP A 186 0.34 -17.43 -19.34
CA ASP A 186 0.31 -18.80 -18.84
C ASP A 186 -0.49 -18.98 -17.54
N GLY A 187 -1.15 -17.92 -17.06
CA GLY A 187 -1.90 -17.93 -15.80
C GLY A 187 -1.02 -17.87 -14.53
N THR A 188 0.30 -17.84 -14.70
CA THR A 188 1.24 -17.73 -13.59
C THR A 188 1.52 -16.26 -13.26
N ARG A 189 1.80 -15.96 -11.99
CA ARG A 189 2.06 -14.60 -11.54
C ARG A 189 3.22 -13.94 -12.31
N ILE A 190 3.02 -12.69 -12.71
CA ILE A 190 4.10 -11.82 -13.21
C ILE A 190 5.10 -11.55 -12.07
N SER A 191 6.40 -11.64 -12.37
CA SER A 191 7.46 -11.27 -11.44
C SER A 191 8.71 -10.76 -12.15
N SER A 192 9.45 -9.87 -11.48
CA SER A 192 10.72 -9.37 -12.00
C SER A 192 11.73 -10.48 -12.26
N THR A 193 11.69 -11.60 -11.52
CA THR A 193 12.56 -12.76 -11.74
C THR A 193 12.26 -13.42 -13.07
N ARG A 194 10.99 -13.70 -13.38
CA ARG A 194 10.59 -14.28 -14.65
C ARG A 194 10.96 -13.41 -15.85
N ILE A 195 10.83 -12.08 -15.70
CA ILE A 195 11.21 -11.12 -16.73
C ILE A 195 12.72 -11.15 -16.97
N ARG A 196 13.52 -11.13 -15.90
CA ARG A 196 14.98 -11.22 -16.02
C ARG A 196 15.47 -12.55 -16.60
N ASN A 197 14.73 -13.63 -16.35
CA ASN A 197 15.01 -14.95 -16.96
C ASN A 197 14.60 -15.02 -18.42
N GLY A 198 13.97 -13.99 -18.99
CA GLY A 198 13.50 -14.03 -20.38
C GLY A 198 12.29 -14.91 -20.61
N GLU A 199 11.54 -15.29 -19.56
CA GLU A 199 10.34 -16.11 -19.67
C GLU A 199 9.13 -15.31 -20.18
N ILE A 200 9.02 -14.06 -19.71
CA ILE A 200 7.92 -13.14 -20.04
C ILE A 200 8.44 -11.71 -20.21
N ASP A 201 7.68 -10.88 -20.89
CA ASP A 201 7.91 -9.42 -20.92
C ASP A 201 7.28 -8.71 -19.69
N VAL A 202 7.45 -7.38 -19.62
CA VAL A 202 6.92 -6.54 -18.51
C VAL A 202 5.39 -6.49 -18.48
N HIS A 203 4.71 -6.93 -19.52
CA HIS A 203 3.27 -7.02 -19.61
C HIS A 203 2.73 -8.42 -19.33
N GLY A 204 3.62 -9.41 -19.19
CA GLY A 204 3.27 -10.81 -18.93
C GLY A 204 3.05 -11.65 -20.19
N ARG A 205 3.49 -11.18 -21.37
CA ARG A 205 3.48 -11.99 -22.60
C ARG A 205 4.60 -13.00 -22.55
N LEU A 206 4.33 -14.22 -22.97
CA LEU A 206 5.35 -15.25 -23.07
C LEU A 206 6.37 -14.89 -24.15
N LEU A 207 7.65 -15.04 -23.81
CA LEU A 207 8.73 -14.92 -24.79
C LEU A 207 9.04 -16.29 -25.36
N ALA A 208 9.24 -16.37 -26.69
CA ALA A 208 9.63 -17.61 -27.33
C ALA A 208 10.99 -18.07 -26.80
N SER A 209 11.06 -19.32 -26.33
CA SER A 209 12.36 -19.94 -26.02
C SER A 209 13.12 -20.12 -27.35
N GLU A 210 14.32 -19.51 -27.47
CA GLU A 210 15.24 -19.79 -28.57
C GLU A 210 15.81 -21.20 -28.48
#